data_5aa485eea72d175c6872e9d70a42acd4
#
_entry.id   5aa485eea72d175c6872e9d70a42acd4
#
_cell.length_a   1.000
_cell.length_b   1.000
_cell.length_c   1.000
_cell.angle_alpha   90.00
_cell.angle_beta   90.00
_cell.angle_gamma   90.00
#
_symmetry.space_group_name_H-M   'P 1'
#
loop_
_entity.id
_entity.type
_entity.pdbx_description
1 polymer ?
#
loop_
_entity_poly.entity_id
_entity_poly.type
_entity_poly.pdbx_seq_one_letter_code
_entity_poly.pdbx_strand_id
1 'polypeptide(L)'
;MSTPIKQLGAALKGFYTQALDFSTPMNRRDYWTTAAFYAATTAVVWYFWTTAVIFIATTNGSIFRTRQESIMTAVPWLIGFSIWLLIQTFPFLAATSRRLIDAGYNWALMFLLGVPGVNLFVLAACARPTATKATSAIGE
;
A
#
# COMPACT_ATOMS: atom_id res chain seq x y z
N MET A 1 7.24 29.04 -0.37
CA MET A 1 6.15 28.09 0.02
C MET A 1 5.91 27.14 -1.12
N SER A 2 6.22 25.86 -0.97
CA SER A 2 5.89 24.85 -1.97
C SER A 2 4.37 24.59 -1.89
N THR A 3 3.67 24.68 -3.02
CA THR A 3 2.23 24.38 -3.10
C THR A 3 1.99 22.94 -2.68
N PRO A 4 0.86 22.61 -1.99
CA PRO A 4 0.56 21.26 -1.53
C PRO A 4 0.61 20.22 -2.66
N ILE A 5 0.28 20.62 -3.89
CA ILE A 5 0.34 19.79 -5.09
C ILE A 5 1.79 19.38 -5.43
N LYS A 6 2.76 20.28 -5.30
CA LYS A 6 4.19 19.96 -5.55
C LYS A 6 4.74 18.99 -4.50
N GLN A 7 4.30 19.12 -3.24
CA GLN A 7 4.70 18.19 -2.17
C GLN A 7 4.10 16.80 -2.41
N LEU A 8 2.84 16.73 -2.81
CA LEU A 8 2.19 15.47 -3.18
C LEU A 8 2.90 14.81 -4.37
N GLY A 9 3.21 15.56 -5.42
CA GLY A 9 3.94 15.05 -6.58
C GLY A 9 5.34 14.51 -6.22
N ALA A 10 6.07 15.20 -5.33
CA ALA A 10 7.37 14.74 -4.85
C ALA A 10 7.26 13.45 -4.01
N ALA A 11 6.26 13.34 -3.14
CA ALA A 11 6.01 12.16 -2.34
C ALA A 11 5.64 10.94 -3.23
N LEU A 12 4.79 11.14 -4.24
CA LEU A 12 4.42 10.09 -5.19
C LEU A 12 5.60 9.65 -6.07
N LYS A 13 6.40 10.59 -6.54
CA LYS A 13 7.63 10.26 -7.27
C LYS A 13 8.57 9.44 -6.38
N GLY A 14 8.77 9.85 -5.13
CA GLY A 14 9.58 9.11 -4.16
C GLY A 14 9.04 7.70 -3.90
N PHE A 15 7.72 7.52 -3.87
CA PHE A 15 7.08 6.21 -3.68
C PHE A 15 7.51 5.19 -4.72
N TYR A 16 7.52 5.55 -6.00
CA TYR A 16 7.90 4.63 -7.06
C TYR A 16 9.42 4.57 -7.31
N THR A 17 10.13 5.69 -7.23
CA THR A 17 11.59 5.71 -7.46
C THR A 17 12.37 5.04 -6.34
N GLN A 18 11.83 5.00 -5.14
CA GLN A 18 12.44 4.38 -3.95
C GLN A 18 11.71 3.08 -3.54
N ALA A 19 11.02 2.44 -4.48
CA ALA A 19 10.25 1.22 -4.24
C ALA A 19 11.10 0.03 -3.75
N LEU A 20 12.40 0.05 -4.01
CA LEU A 20 13.36 -0.98 -3.59
C LEU A 20 14.35 -0.48 -2.51
N ASP A 21 14.17 0.74 -2.03
CA ASP A 21 14.98 1.28 -0.94
C ASP A 21 14.31 0.98 0.40
N PHE A 22 14.89 0.06 1.16
CA PHE A 22 14.40 -0.38 2.46
C PHE A 22 15.21 0.20 3.64
N SER A 23 16.21 1.02 3.37
CA SER A 23 17.22 1.44 4.35
C SER A 23 17.16 2.91 4.76
N THR A 24 16.73 3.82 3.87
CA THR A 24 16.70 5.25 4.17
C THR A 24 15.51 5.61 5.07
N PRO A 25 15.73 6.37 6.18
CA PRO A 25 14.64 6.80 7.06
C PRO A 25 13.62 7.68 6.33
N MET A 26 12.34 7.53 6.66
CA MET A 26 11.24 8.27 6.04
C MET A 26 10.45 9.05 7.09
N ASN A 27 10.21 10.34 6.82
CA ASN A 27 9.42 11.20 7.71
C ASN A 27 7.98 10.69 7.88
N ARG A 28 7.42 10.91 9.08
CA ARG A 28 6.04 10.54 9.40
C ARG A 28 5.01 11.12 8.42
N ARG A 29 5.18 12.39 8.02
CA ARG A 29 4.26 13.06 7.10
C ARG A 29 4.26 12.41 5.73
N ASP A 30 5.45 12.12 5.19
CA ASP A 30 5.61 11.52 3.86
C ASP A 30 5.06 10.10 3.84
N TYR A 31 5.28 9.33 4.92
CA TYR A 31 4.70 7.99 5.06
C TYR A 31 3.17 8.02 5.01
N TRP A 32 2.51 8.87 5.81
CA TRP A 32 1.06 8.92 5.83
C TRP A 32 0.45 9.44 4.53
N THR A 33 1.14 10.34 3.83
CA THR A 33 0.73 10.78 2.48
C THR A 33 0.78 9.61 1.50
N THR A 34 1.85 8.83 1.54
CA THR A 34 2.04 7.63 0.72
C THR A 34 1.03 6.54 1.06
N ALA A 35 0.80 6.29 2.35
CA ALA A 35 -0.19 5.31 2.82
C ALA A 35 -1.62 5.69 2.41
N ALA A 36 -1.99 6.97 2.50
CA ALA A 36 -3.28 7.46 2.04
C ALA A 36 -3.46 7.28 0.52
N PHE A 37 -2.43 7.57 -0.27
CA PHE A 37 -2.44 7.34 -1.71
C PHE A 37 -2.59 5.85 -2.04
N TYR A 38 -1.82 4.99 -1.37
CA TYR A 38 -1.93 3.54 -1.52
C TYR A 38 -3.34 3.04 -1.18
N ALA A 39 -3.91 3.48 -0.06
CA ALA A 39 -5.26 3.11 0.36
C ALA A 39 -6.32 3.58 -0.65
N ALA A 40 -6.22 4.82 -1.14
CA ALA A 40 -7.16 5.38 -2.12
C ALA A 40 -7.10 4.62 -3.46
N THR A 41 -5.90 4.38 -4.00
CA THR A 41 -5.73 3.63 -5.25
C THR A 41 -6.19 2.19 -5.11
N THR A 42 -5.90 1.54 -3.97
CA THR A 42 -6.36 0.18 -3.67
C THR A 42 -7.88 0.12 -3.58
N ALA A 43 -8.52 1.07 -2.91
CA ALA A 43 -9.99 1.14 -2.81
C ALA A 43 -10.66 1.31 -4.19
N VAL A 44 -10.12 2.18 -5.04
CA VAL A 44 -10.63 2.40 -6.41
C VAL A 44 -10.52 1.12 -7.24
N VAL A 45 -9.35 0.50 -7.27
CA VAL A 45 -9.14 -0.74 -8.03
C VAL A 45 -9.96 -1.88 -7.48
N TRP A 46 -10.08 -2.01 -6.15
CA TRP A 46 -10.95 -2.97 -5.49
C TRP A 46 -12.42 -2.80 -5.89
N TYR A 47 -12.91 -1.56 -5.92
CA TYR A 47 -14.27 -1.26 -6.36
C TYR A 47 -14.53 -1.71 -7.80
N PHE A 48 -13.66 -1.34 -8.73
CA PHE A 48 -13.79 -1.77 -10.13
C PHE A 48 -13.68 -3.29 -10.29
N TRP A 49 -12.75 -3.92 -9.56
CA TRP A 49 -12.57 -5.36 -9.59
C TRP A 49 -13.80 -6.10 -9.08
N THR A 50 -14.34 -5.71 -7.92
CA THR A 50 -15.56 -6.34 -7.36
C THR A 50 -16.76 -6.14 -8.26
N THR A 51 -16.91 -4.95 -8.85
CA THR A 51 -17.99 -4.67 -9.81
C THR A 51 -17.87 -5.55 -11.06
N ALA A 52 -16.66 -5.71 -11.60
CA ALA A 52 -16.42 -6.58 -12.74
C ALA A 52 -16.73 -8.06 -12.42
N VAL A 53 -16.30 -8.56 -11.27
CA VAL A 53 -16.59 -9.93 -10.82
C VAL A 53 -18.09 -10.16 -10.63
N ILE A 54 -18.79 -9.22 -9.97
CA ILE A 54 -20.24 -9.30 -9.79
C ILE A 54 -20.94 -9.28 -11.15
N PHE A 55 -20.54 -8.40 -12.06
CA PHE A 55 -21.11 -8.33 -13.41
C PHE A 55 -20.94 -9.64 -14.16
N ILE A 56 -19.74 -10.22 -14.16
CA ILE A 56 -19.47 -11.52 -14.79
C ILE A 56 -20.33 -12.62 -14.14
N ALA A 57 -20.44 -12.65 -12.81
CA ALA A 57 -21.21 -13.66 -12.09
C ALA A 57 -22.73 -13.56 -12.37
N THR A 58 -23.27 -12.34 -12.49
CA THR A 58 -24.71 -12.14 -12.72
C THR A 58 -25.12 -12.34 -14.18
N THR A 59 -24.23 -12.03 -15.14
CA THR A 59 -24.53 -12.17 -16.58
C THR A 59 -24.26 -13.56 -17.12
N ASN A 60 -23.54 -14.43 -16.40
CA ASN A 60 -23.20 -15.79 -16.83
C ASN A 60 -24.41 -16.65 -17.18
N GLY A 61 -25.56 -16.42 -16.58
CA GLY A 61 -26.80 -17.14 -16.89
C GLY A 61 -27.44 -16.74 -18.23
N SER A 62 -27.12 -15.56 -18.74
CA SER A 62 -27.75 -14.99 -19.95
C SER A 62 -26.82 -14.88 -21.16
N ILE A 63 -25.53 -14.66 -20.96
CA ILE A 63 -24.55 -14.39 -22.02
C ILE A 63 -23.60 -15.57 -22.26
N PHE A 64 -23.16 -16.25 -21.18
CA PHE A 64 -22.22 -17.37 -21.29
C PHE A 64 -22.94 -18.71 -21.16
N ARG A 65 -22.88 -19.51 -22.21
CA ARG A 65 -23.53 -20.82 -22.29
C ARG A 65 -22.86 -21.90 -21.45
N THR A 66 -21.58 -21.74 -21.10
CA THR A 66 -20.84 -22.81 -20.42
C THR A 66 -20.03 -22.23 -19.24
N ARG A 67 -19.80 -23.06 -18.21
CA ARG A 67 -18.94 -22.76 -17.07
C ARG A 67 -17.51 -22.41 -17.51
N GLN A 68 -17.05 -23.03 -18.59
CA GLN A 68 -15.72 -22.82 -19.13
C GLN A 68 -15.53 -21.41 -19.71
N GLU A 69 -16.53 -20.88 -20.40
CA GLU A 69 -16.52 -19.50 -20.94
C GLU A 69 -16.45 -18.46 -19.83
N SER A 70 -17.16 -18.70 -18.72
CA SER A 70 -17.11 -17.83 -17.54
C SER A 70 -15.73 -17.78 -16.89
N ILE A 71 -15.05 -18.92 -16.76
CA ILE A 71 -13.70 -19.01 -16.22
C ILE A 71 -12.72 -18.27 -17.14
N MET A 72 -12.79 -18.51 -18.45
CA MET A 72 -11.90 -17.86 -19.42
C MET A 72 -12.04 -16.33 -19.42
N THR A 73 -13.25 -15.82 -19.15
CA THR A 73 -13.48 -14.38 -19.03
C THR A 73 -12.96 -13.81 -17.70
N ALA A 74 -13.04 -14.57 -16.61
CA ALA A 74 -12.58 -14.10 -15.28
C ALA A 74 -11.04 -14.11 -15.12
N VAL A 75 -10.34 -15.05 -15.77
CA VAL A 75 -8.89 -15.23 -15.63
C VAL A 75 -8.08 -13.97 -15.97
N PRO A 76 -8.30 -13.23 -17.08
CA PRO A 76 -7.57 -12.02 -17.37
C PRO A 76 -7.72 -10.94 -16.29
N TRP A 77 -8.91 -10.80 -15.71
CA TRP A 77 -9.18 -9.86 -14.62
C TRP A 77 -8.43 -10.23 -13.34
N LEU A 78 -8.37 -11.53 -13.02
CA LEU A 78 -7.60 -12.01 -11.86
C LEU A 78 -6.10 -11.78 -12.05
N ILE A 79 -5.57 -12.06 -13.24
CA ILE A 79 -4.16 -11.83 -13.56
C ILE A 79 -3.84 -10.33 -13.48
N GLY A 80 -4.64 -9.48 -14.12
CA GLY A 80 -4.44 -8.03 -14.08
C GLY A 80 -4.45 -7.46 -12.66
N PHE A 81 -5.38 -7.90 -11.82
CA PHE A 81 -5.45 -7.50 -10.43
C PHE A 81 -4.24 -7.98 -9.62
N SER A 82 -3.79 -9.23 -9.85
CA SER A 82 -2.61 -9.77 -9.15
C SER A 82 -1.33 -9.02 -9.53
N ILE A 83 -1.14 -8.69 -10.79
CA ILE A 83 0.01 -7.89 -11.26
C ILE A 83 -0.05 -6.49 -10.62
N TRP A 84 -1.21 -5.86 -10.61
CA TRP A 84 -1.38 -4.55 -10.00
C TRP A 84 -1.06 -4.58 -8.50
N LEU A 85 -1.54 -5.60 -7.76
CA LEU A 85 -1.22 -5.78 -6.33
C LEU A 85 0.29 -5.89 -6.12
N LEU A 86 0.99 -6.68 -6.94
CA LEU A 86 2.44 -6.83 -6.83
C LEU A 86 3.15 -5.49 -7.03
N ILE A 87 2.80 -4.73 -8.09
CA ILE A 87 3.39 -3.42 -8.38
C ILE A 87 3.21 -2.44 -7.20
N GLN A 88 2.07 -2.48 -6.54
CA GLN A 88 1.76 -1.57 -5.43
C GLN A 88 2.31 -2.04 -4.07
N THR A 89 2.41 -3.35 -3.87
CA THR A 89 2.85 -3.92 -2.57
C THR A 89 4.31 -3.61 -2.30
N PHE A 90 5.20 -3.74 -3.28
CA PHE A 90 6.63 -3.50 -3.08
C PHE A 90 6.96 -2.07 -2.62
N PRO A 91 6.48 -1.01 -3.29
CA PRO A 91 6.70 0.36 -2.81
C PRO A 91 6.12 0.61 -1.41
N PHE A 92 4.96 0.02 -1.10
CA PHE A 92 4.34 0.18 0.20
C PHE A 92 5.13 -0.51 1.32
N LEU A 93 5.66 -1.71 1.08
CA LEU A 93 6.55 -2.40 2.02
C LEU A 93 7.84 -1.62 2.24
N ALA A 94 8.45 -1.09 1.17
CA ALA A 94 9.63 -0.24 1.26
C ALA A 94 9.36 1.02 2.09
N ALA A 95 8.26 1.72 1.86
CA ALA A 95 7.87 2.89 2.64
C ALA A 95 7.65 2.56 4.13
N THR A 96 7.04 1.41 4.42
CA THR A 96 6.79 0.95 5.80
C THR A 96 8.10 0.59 6.50
N SER A 97 9.02 -0.14 5.84
CA SER A 97 10.32 -0.47 6.43
C SER A 97 11.12 0.78 6.78
N ARG A 98 11.17 1.75 5.86
CA ARG A 98 11.84 3.05 6.05
C ARG A 98 11.24 3.83 7.22
N ARG A 99 9.92 3.78 7.38
CA ARG A 99 9.26 4.44 8.51
C ARG A 99 9.51 3.72 9.84
N LEU A 100 9.57 2.38 9.84
CA LEU A 100 9.92 1.60 11.04
C LEU A 100 11.35 1.92 11.51
N ILE A 101 12.31 2.03 10.58
CA ILE A 101 13.68 2.43 10.89
C ILE A 101 13.72 3.83 11.52
N ASP A 102 12.99 4.80 10.96
CA ASP A 102 12.90 6.16 11.50
C ASP A 102 12.28 6.20 12.91
N ALA A 103 11.34 5.30 13.20
CA ALA A 103 10.73 5.13 14.51
C ALA A 103 11.58 4.30 15.49
N GLY A 104 12.77 3.82 15.09
CA GLY A 104 13.69 3.03 15.93
C GLY A 104 13.35 1.55 16.02
N TYR A 105 12.53 1.03 15.12
CA TYR A 105 12.16 -0.38 15.03
C TYR A 105 12.96 -1.13 13.98
N ASN A 106 12.99 -2.48 14.11
CA ASN A 106 13.57 -3.34 13.09
C ASN A 106 12.71 -3.33 11.82
N TRP A 107 13.33 -3.13 10.66
CA TRP A 107 12.68 -3.15 9.35
C TRP A 107 11.90 -4.45 9.06
N ALA A 108 12.36 -5.59 9.62
CA ALA A 108 11.72 -6.89 9.43
C ALA A 108 10.27 -6.95 9.94
N LEU A 109 9.85 -6.01 10.81
CA LEU A 109 8.46 -5.92 11.26
C LEU A 109 7.48 -5.62 10.11
N MET A 110 7.96 -5.13 8.96
CA MET A 110 7.10 -4.92 7.79
C MET A 110 6.39 -6.21 7.33
N PHE A 111 7.02 -7.38 7.50
CA PHE A 111 6.40 -8.67 7.12
C PHE A 111 5.19 -9.02 7.97
N LEU A 112 5.07 -8.44 9.16
CA LEU A 112 3.92 -8.62 10.03
C LEU A 112 2.66 -7.89 9.52
N LEU A 113 2.81 -7.00 8.53
CA LEU A 113 1.65 -6.40 7.85
C LEU A 113 0.74 -7.43 7.18
N GLY A 114 1.30 -8.57 6.75
CA GLY A 114 0.55 -9.68 6.17
C GLY A 114 -0.26 -10.50 7.18
N VAL A 115 -0.06 -10.28 8.49
CA VAL A 115 -0.74 -11.04 9.54
C VAL A 115 -1.93 -10.22 10.07
N PRO A 116 -3.18 -10.70 9.91
CA PRO A 116 -4.37 -10.01 10.40
C PRO A 116 -4.27 -9.77 11.92
N GLY A 117 -4.58 -8.55 12.37
CA GLY A 117 -4.47 -8.13 13.76
C GLY A 117 -3.10 -7.59 14.17
N VAL A 118 -2.00 -8.22 13.75
CA VAL A 118 -0.64 -7.73 14.02
C VAL A 118 -0.30 -6.52 13.14
N ASN A 119 -0.92 -6.39 11.98
CA ASN A 119 -0.79 -5.24 11.10
C ASN A 119 -1.14 -3.91 11.80
N LEU A 120 -2.10 -3.90 12.73
CA LEU A 120 -2.45 -2.72 13.53
C LEU A 120 -1.29 -2.28 14.43
N PHE A 121 -0.52 -3.23 14.99
CA PHE A 121 0.66 -2.92 15.76
C PHE A 121 1.74 -2.24 14.90
N VAL A 122 1.97 -2.74 13.68
CA VAL A 122 2.95 -2.14 12.74
C VAL A 122 2.51 -0.73 12.35
N LEU A 123 1.23 -0.51 12.07
CA LEU A 123 0.69 0.81 11.76
C LEU A 123 0.80 1.76 12.96
N ALA A 124 0.54 1.29 14.18
CA ALA A 124 0.72 2.05 15.41
C ALA A 124 2.20 2.41 15.63
N ALA A 125 3.14 1.49 15.35
CA ALA A 125 4.58 1.77 15.39
C ALA A 125 4.98 2.85 14.38
N CYS A 126 4.43 2.82 13.16
CA CYS A 126 4.63 3.85 12.14
C CYS A 126 4.03 5.22 12.54
N ALA A 127 3.06 5.24 13.45
CA ALA A 127 2.46 6.49 13.94
C ALA A 127 3.32 7.19 15.02
N ARG A 128 4.31 6.49 15.61
CA ARG A 128 5.20 7.08 16.64
C ARG A 128 6.09 8.20 16.08
N PRO A 129 6.52 9.15 16.93
CA PRO A 129 7.49 10.16 16.53
C PRO A 129 8.84 9.51 16.20
N THR A 130 9.69 10.23 15.45
CA THR A 130 11.05 9.81 15.11
C THR A 130 11.88 9.59 16.39
N ALA A 131 12.65 8.50 16.46
CA ALA A 131 13.41 8.12 17.63
C ALA A 131 14.37 9.22 18.11
N THR A 132 15.00 9.95 17.20
CA THR A 132 15.92 11.07 17.50
C THR A 132 15.23 12.20 18.26
N LYS A 133 13.95 12.50 17.99
CA LYS A 133 13.18 13.53 18.71
C LYS A 133 12.72 13.06 20.10
N ALA A 134 12.50 11.76 20.28
CA ALA A 134 12.11 11.23 21.57
C ALA A 134 13.27 11.31 22.59
N THR A 135 14.50 11.12 22.16
CA THR A 135 15.69 11.21 23.03
C THR A 135 15.98 12.64 23.48
N SER A 136 15.75 13.65 22.62
CA SER A 136 15.95 15.06 22.98
C SER A 136 14.90 15.60 23.94
N ALA A 137 13.68 15.04 23.95
CA ALA A 137 12.61 15.44 24.87
C ALA A 137 12.74 14.86 26.30
N ILE A 138 13.60 13.84 26.49
CA ILE A 138 13.83 13.19 27.80
C ILE A 138 15.09 13.79 28.46
N GLY A 139 15.92 14.52 27.71
CA GLY A 139 17.19 15.09 28.16
C GLY A 139 17.11 16.54 28.66
N GLU A 140 15.91 17.15 28.75
CA GLU A 140 15.63 18.44 29.39
C GLU A 140 14.83 18.20 30.68
#